data_22f57fca87b2f81b4e94bf81dcbee50e
#
_entry.id   22f57fca87b2f81b4e94bf81dcbee50e
#
_cell.length_a   1.000
_cell.length_b   1.000
_cell.length_c   1.000
_cell.angle_alpha   90.00
_cell.angle_beta   90.00
_cell.angle_gamma   90.00
#
_symmetry.space_group_name_H-M   'P 1'
#
loop_
_entity.id
_entity.type
_entity.pdbx_description
1 polymer ?
#
loop_
_entity_poly.entity_id
_entity_poly.type
_entity_poly.pdbx_seq_one_letter_code
_entity_poly.pdbx_strand_id
1 'polypeptide(L)'
;METRPLGTTGADVTEVGLGTWQLGGDWGDVAASRARDALRAALDAGITFLDTADVYGDGRSERLVGEVLAERDEAPFVATKAGRQLDPHVADGYTEANLRRFVDDSRERLGVDALDLLQLHCPPTDVYYRPEAFDALATLREEGRIDHYGVSVERVEEGLKAVEYPGVETVQLIFNPFRQRPREVFFREAAARDVGIIVRVPLASGVLTGALSRDTEFPENDHRNFNRGGEAFDVGETFAGVPYEQALDAADAVE
;
A
#
# COMPACT_ATOMS: atom_id res chain seq x y z
N MET A 1 -4.08 11.19 -18.30
CA MET A 1 -4.36 9.85 -17.73
C MET A 1 -5.80 9.87 -17.24
N GLU A 2 -6.53 8.77 -17.34
CA GLU A 2 -7.91 8.72 -16.81
C GLU A 2 -7.90 8.77 -15.28
N THR A 3 -8.90 9.42 -14.70
CA THR A 3 -9.09 9.53 -13.25
C THR A 3 -10.37 8.87 -12.82
N ARG A 4 -10.44 8.43 -11.56
CA ARG A 4 -11.63 7.84 -10.94
C ARG A 4 -11.79 8.32 -9.50
N PRO A 5 -13.02 8.43 -9.01
CA PRO A 5 -13.27 8.66 -7.59
C PRO A 5 -12.64 7.54 -6.73
N LEU A 6 -11.94 7.91 -5.69
CA LEU A 6 -11.38 6.97 -4.71
C LEU A 6 -12.37 6.74 -3.56
N GLY A 7 -13.34 5.87 -3.77
CA GLY A 7 -14.38 5.61 -2.78
C GLY A 7 -15.13 6.87 -2.37
N THR A 8 -15.33 7.04 -1.07
CA THR A 8 -16.02 8.20 -0.48
C THR A 8 -15.08 9.33 -0.06
N THR A 9 -13.79 9.26 -0.40
CA THR A 9 -12.79 10.29 -0.04
C THR A 9 -13.04 11.66 -0.71
N GLY A 10 -13.84 11.69 -1.76
CA GLY A 10 -14.05 12.91 -2.56
C GLY A 10 -12.88 13.25 -3.49
N ALA A 11 -11.80 12.49 -3.47
CA ALA A 11 -10.67 12.67 -4.36
C ALA A 11 -10.84 11.89 -5.68
N ASP A 12 -10.57 12.56 -6.80
CA ASP A 12 -10.40 11.92 -8.10
C ASP A 12 -8.91 11.65 -8.33
N VAL A 13 -8.54 10.38 -8.40
CA VAL A 13 -7.14 9.95 -8.58
C VAL A 13 -6.94 9.26 -9.91
N THR A 14 -5.72 9.29 -10.44
CA THR A 14 -5.39 8.54 -11.65
C THR A 14 -5.56 7.03 -11.43
N GLU A 15 -6.08 6.31 -12.42
CA GLU A 15 -6.29 4.85 -12.37
C GLU A 15 -4.98 4.09 -12.11
N VAL A 16 -3.85 4.66 -12.54
CA VAL A 16 -2.51 4.16 -12.25
C VAL A 16 -1.87 5.08 -11.23
N GLY A 17 -1.57 4.53 -10.04
CA GLY A 17 -0.80 5.19 -9.00
C GLY A 17 0.65 4.71 -8.99
N LEU A 18 1.53 5.48 -8.35
CA LEU A 18 2.91 5.06 -8.09
C LEU A 18 3.03 4.48 -6.68
N GLY A 19 3.33 3.18 -6.58
CA GLY A 19 3.80 2.56 -5.34
C GLY A 19 5.29 2.87 -5.12
N THR A 20 5.66 3.16 -3.89
CA THR A 20 7.01 3.62 -3.55
C THR A 20 7.79 2.63 -2.67
N TRP A 21 7.34 1.40 -2.54
CA TRP A 21 8.05 0.37 -1.79
C TRP A 21 9.47 0.18 -2.30
N GLN A 22 9.65 0.11 -3.63
CA GLN A 22 10.96 -0.02 -4.28
C GLN A 22 11.92 1.14 -3.95
N LEU A 23 11.39 2.29 -3.59
CA LEU A 23 12.19 3.46 -3.26
C LEU A 23 12.66 3.43 -1.80
N GLY A 24 11.93 2.72 -0.94
CA GLY A 24 12.25 2.53 0.48
C GLY A 24 13.33 1.47 0.69
N GLY A 25 13.11 0.25 0.21
CA GLY A 25 13.97 -0.90 0.44
C GLY A 25 13.33 -2.19 -0.07
N ASP A 26 13.91 -3.35 0.26
CA ASP A 26 13.43 -4.71 -0.05
C ASP A 26 13.33 -5.06 -1.56
N TRP A 27 13.91 -4.23 -2.42
CA TRP A 27 13.99 -4.40 -3.88
C TRP A 27 15.42 -4.20 -4.39
N GLY A 28 16.43 -4.50 -3.55
CA GLY A 28 17.82 -4.14 -3.77
C GLY A 28 18.10 -2.66 -3.44
N ASP A 29 19.31 -2.21 -3.72
CA ASP A 29 19.74 -0.85 -3.39
C ASP A 29 19.32 0.14 -4.47
N VAL A 30 18.53 1.13 -4.09
CA VAL A 30 18.13 2.24 -4.95
C VAL A 30 18.71 3.54 -4.41
N ALA A 31 19.54 4.22 -5.21
CA ALA A 31 20.10 5.53 -4.84
C ALA A 31 18.98 6.57 -4.65
N ALA A 32 19.09 7.43 -3.65
CA ALA A 32 18.08 8.45 -3.34
C ALA A 32 17.82 9.42 -4.52
N SER A 33 18.87 9.75 -5.30
CA SER A 33 18.71 10.56 -6.50
C SER A 33 17.81 9.89 -7.53
N ARG A 34 18.04 8.60 -7.81
CA ARG A 34 17.22 7.82 -8.73
C ARG A 34 15.77 7.68 -8.26
N ALA A 35 15.58 7.52 -6.94
CA ALA A 35 14.25 7.47 -6.34
C ALA A 35 13.48 8.78 -6.55
N ARG A 36 14.13 9.94 -6.29
CA ARG A 36 13.53 11.26 -6.55
C ARG A 36 13.26 11.50 -8.04
N ASP A 37 14.15 11.08 -8.92
CA ASP A 37 13.94 11.22 -10.36
C ASP A 37 12.75 10.38 -10.83
N ALA A 38 12.55 9.18 -10.29
CA ALA A 38 11.38 8.35 -10.59
C ALA A 38 10.07 9.00 -10.10
N LEU A 39 10.08 9.57 -8.86
CA LEU A 39 8.93 10.31 -8.32
C LEU A 39 8.59 11.52 -9.20
N ARG A 40 9.58 12.35 -9.55
CA ARG A 40 9.36 13.52 -10.42
C ARG A 40 8.82 13.10 -11.78
N ALA A 41 9.40 12.08 -12.41
CA ALA A 41 8.96 11.60 -13.71
C ALA A 41 7.51 11.08 -13.69
N ALA A 42 7.10 10.40 -12.63
CA ALA A 42 5.72 9.94 -12.47
C ALA A 42 4.74 11.11 -12.34
N LEU A 43 5.06 12.10 -11.49
CA LEU A 43 4.23 13.29 -11.31
C LEU A 43 4.16 14.13 -12.60
N ASP A 44 5.28 14.31 -13.31
CA ASP A 44 5.35 15.02 -14.59
C ASP A 44 4.57 14.29 -15.70
N ALA A 45 4.42 12.95 -15.59
CA ALA A 45 3.55 12.16 -16.46
C ALA A 45 2.05 12.27 -16.10
N GLY A 46 1.71 13.02 -15.05
CA GLY A 46 0.34 13.28 -14.62
C GLY A 46 -0.25 12.24 -13.67
N ILE A 47 0.58 11.45 -12.98
CA ILE A 47 0.12 10.59 -11.86
C ILE A 47 -0.26 11.49 -10.69
N THR A 48 -1.47 11.28 -10.16
CA THR A 48 -2.01 12.04 -9.02
C THR A 48 -2.22 11.20 -7.76
N PHE A 49 -1.76 9.95 -7.76
CA PHE A 49 -1.88 9.03 -6.62
C PHE A 49 -0.53 8.40 -6.30
N LEU A 50 -0.05 8.60 -5.06
CA LEU A 50 1.15 7.96 -4.53
C LEU A 50 0.78 7.03 -3.38
N ASP A 51 1.39 5.84 -3.33
CA ASP A 51 1.22 4.88 -2.24
C ASP A 51 2.57 4.59 -1.59
N THR A 52 2.71 4.95 -0.31
CA THR A 52 3.89 4.74 0.52
C THR A 52 3.55 3.98 1.81
N ALA A 53 4.50 3.82 2.72
CA ALA A 53 4.30 3.31 4.07
C ALA A 53 5.46 3.69 5.00
N ASP A 54 5.16 3.74 6.30
CA ASP A 54 6.11 4.02 7.38
C ASP A 54 7.28 3.01 7.45
N VAL A 55 7.02 1.74 7.12
CA VAL A 55 8.04 0.68 7.12
C VAL A 55 8.91 0.63 5.86
N TYR A 56 8.56 1.34 4.79
CA TYR A 56 9.35 1.28 3.56
C TYR A 56 10.71 1.96 3.74
N GLY A 57 11.74 1.14 4.05
CA GLY A 57 13.07 1.59 4.39
C GLY A 57 13.11 2.43 5.68
N ASP A 58 12.30 2.06 6.67
CA ASP A 58 12.18 2.78 7.95
C ASP A 58 11.90 4.29 7.76
N GLY A 59 10.82 4.57 7.05
CA GLY A 59 10.37 5.92 6.71
C GLY A 59 11.18 6.61 5.61
N ARG A 60 12.15 5.94 4.99
CA ARG A 60 12.92 6.49 3.87
C ARG A 60 12.02 6.88 2.70
N SER A 61 11.06 6.02 2.36
CA SER A 61 10.13 6.27 1.27
C SER A 61 9.29 7.53 1.53
N GLU A 62 8.72 7.69 2.73
CA GLU A 62 7.96 8.88 3.10
C GLU A 62 8.81 10.16 3.03
N ARG A 63 10.06 10.12 3.52
CA ARG A 63 10.98 11.27 3.42
C ARG A 63 11.26 11.66 1.97
N LEU A 64 11.52 10.69 1.08
CA LEU A 64 11.77 10.96 -0.34
C LEU A 64 10.53 11.53 -1.04
N VAL A 65 9.34 11.05 -0.69
CA VAL A 65 8.07 11.61 -1.18
C VAL A 65 7.94 13.06 -0.70
N GLY A 66 8.06 13.31 0.61
CA GLY A 66 7.97 14.66 1.18
C GLY A 66 8.96 15.65 0.56
N GLU A 67 10.23 15.23 0.35
CA GLU A 67 11.24 16.06 -0.32
C GLU A 67 10.79 16.49 -1.73
N VAL A 68 10.24 15.56 -2.53
CA VAL A 68 9.81 15.86 -3.90
C VAL A 68 8.52 16.71 -3.90
N LEU A 69 7.61 16.47 -2.96
CA LEU A 69 6.37 17.26 -2.86
C LEU A 69 6.65 18.71 -2.44
N ALA A 70 7.64 18.93 -1.58
CA ALA A 70 8.05 20.29 -1.18
C ALA A 70 8.58 21.16 -2.34
N GLU A 71 8.91 20.55 -3.47
CA GLU A 71 9.38 21.24 -4.69
C GLU A 71 8.21 21.63 -5.64
N ARG A 72 6.96 21.29 -5.30
CA ARG A 72 5.80 21.38 -6.21
C ARG A 72 4.67 22.22 -5.62
N ASP A 73 4.01 22.99 -6.50
CA ASP A 73 2.84 23.79 -6.12
C ASP A 73 1.56 22.93 -6.00
N GLU A 74 1.46 21.84 -6.77
CA GLU A 74 0.34 20.91 -6.77
C GLU A 74 0.78 19.58 -6.16
N ALA A 75 0.08 19.15 -5.10
CA ALA A 75 0.32 17.88 -4.46
C ALA A 75 -0.59 16.78 -5.02
N PRO A 76 -0.07 15.56 -5.28
CA PRO A 76 -0.89 14.39 -5.53
C PRO A 76 -1.60 13.96 -4.23
N PHE A 77 -2.58 13.09 -4.34
CA PHE A 77 -3.16 12.40 -3.18
C PHE A 77 -2.20 11.30 -2.69
N VAL A 78 -1.80 11.34 -1.42
CA VAL A 78 -0.79 10.45 -0.84
C VAL A 78 -1.43 9.50 0.16
N ALA A 79 -1.40 8.22 -0.14
CA ALA A 79 -1.72 7.17 0.82
C ALA A 79 -0.46 6.69 1.53
N THR A 80 -0.47 6.68 2.86
CA THR A 80 0.54 6.00 3.66
C THR A 80 -0.07 4.93 4.54
N LYS A 81 0.77 4.15 5.22
CA LYS A 81 0.31 3.01 6.01
C LYS A 81 1.04 2.97 7.35
N ALA A 82 0.35 2.43 8.38
CA ALA A 82 0.90 2.29 9.71
C ALA A 82 0.51 0.97 10.37
N GLY A 83 1.29 0.56 11.38
CA GLY A 83 1.03 -0.58 12.24
C GLY A 83 2.06 -1.70 12.14
N ARG A 84 2.72 -1.91 11.02
CA ARG A 84 3.76 -2.93 10.87
C ARG A 84 5.04 -2.65 11.66
N GLN A 85 5.24 -1.43 12.17
CA GLN A 85 6.34 -1.09 13.08
C GLN A 85 6.13 -1.58 14.53
N LEU A 86 4.96 -2.13 14.84
CA LEU A 86 4.72 -2.74 16.15
C LEU A 86 5.59 -3.98 16.35
N ASP A 87 6.27 -4.05 17.51
CA ASP A 87 7.04 -5.22 17.93
C ASP A 87 6.67 -5.57 19.40
N PRO A 88 5.97 -6.68 19.64
CA PRO A 88 5.46 -7.62 18.65
C PRO A 88 4.30 -7.05 17.81
N HIS A 89 4.17 -7.49 16.54
CA HIS A 89 3.09 -7.11 15.64
C HIS A 89 1.82 -7.91 15.98
N VAL A 90 1.11 -7.46 17.02
CA VAL A 90 -0.10 -8.11 17.58
C VAL A 90 -1.23 -7.11 17.71
N ALA A 91 -2.47 -7.62 17.78
CA ALA A 91 -3.67 -6.78 17.83
C ALA A 91 -3.71 -5.82 19.03
N ASP A 92 -3.14 -6.21 20.17
CA ASP A 92 -3.07 -5.36 21.37
C ASP A 92 -2.23 -4.08 21.17
N GLY A 93 -1.37 -4.06 20.19
CA GLY A 93 -0.56 -2.90 19.83
C GLY A 93 -1.32 -1.81 19.06
N TYR A 94 -2.49 -2.10 18.50
CA TYR A 94 -3.29 -1.15 17.72
C TYR A 94 -4.11 -0.22 18.62
N THR A 95 -3.42 0.43 19.54
CA THR A 95 -3.99 1.43 20.47
C THR A 95 -3.98 2.82 19.84
N GLU A 96 -4.87 3.71 20.31
CA GLU A 96 -4.88 5.12 19.89
C GLU A 96 -3.50 5.77 20.06
N ALA A 97 -2.82 5.53 21.19
CA ALA A 97 -1.49 6.11 21.46
C ALA A 97 -0.44 5.69 20.42
N ASN A 98 -0.41 4.41 20.02
CA ASN A 98 0.52 3.93 19.01
C ASN A 98 0.16 4.45 17.61
N LEU A 99 -1.13 4.41 17.25
CA LEU A 99 -1.60 4.93 15.95
C LEU A 99 -1.31 6.42 15.83
N ARG A 100 -1.53 7.20 16.88
CA ARG A 100 -1.20 8.64 16.94
C ARG A 100 0.28 8.87 16.70
N ARG A 101 1.14 8.12 17.37
CA ARG A 101 2.60 8.23 17.17
C ARG A 101 3.00 7.94 15.72
N PHE A 102 2.49 6.87 15.13
CA PHE A 102 2.77 6.54 13.72
C PHE A 102 2.30 7.64 12.76
N VAL A 103 1.11 8.19 13.01
CA VAL A 103 0.57 9.31 12.23
C VAL A 103 1.46 10.54 12.34
N ASP A 104 1.87 10.92 13.56
CA ASP A 104 2.71 12.09 13.76
C ASP A 104 4.10 11.91 13.12
N ASP A 105 4.69 10.72 13.24
CA ASP A 105 5.96 10.37 12.60
C ASP A 105 5.85 10.42 11.07
N SER A 106 4.75 9.95 10.47
CA SER A 106 4.52 9.99 9.02
C SER A 106 4.27 11.42 8.51
N ARG A 107 3.51 12.23 9.26
CA ARG A 107 3.28 13.65 8.96
C ARG A 107 4.61 14.44 8.94
N GLU A 108 5.48 14.19 9.92
CA GLU A 108 6.81 14.80 9.97
C GLU A 108 7.66 14.40 8.76
N ARG A 109 7.69 13.09 8.41
CA ARG A 109 8.48 12.60 7.28
C ARG A 109 7.97 13.09 5.93
N LEU A 110 6.66 13.18 5.75
CA LEU A 110 6.03 13.69 4.53
C LEU A 110 6.01 15.23 4.46
N GLY A 111 6.19 15.91 5.60
CA GLY A 111 6.17 17.37 5.68
C GLY A 111 4.76 17.97 5.52
N VAL A 112 3.72 17.29 6.02
CA VAL A 112 2.31 17.69 5.88
C VAL A 112 1.62 17.90 7.23
N ASP A 113 0.58 18.74 7.26
CA ASP A 113 -0.23 18.98 8.46
C ASP A 113 -1.24 17.86 8.72
N ALA A 114 -1.76 17.23 7.68
CA ALA A 114 -2.63 16.07 7.74
C ALA A 114 -2.21 15.04 6.68
N LEU A 115 -2.44 13.74 6.94
CA LEU A 115 -2.25 12.69 5.94
C LEU A 115 -3.53 12.59 5.09
N ASP A 116 -3.44 12.63 3.77
CA ASP A 116 -4.61 12.47 2.90
C ASP A 116 -5.31 11.13 3.16
N LEU A 117 -4.56 10.02 3.22
CA LEU A 117 -5.10 8.70 3.53
C LEU A 117 -4.13 7.89 4.39
N LEU A 118 -4.60 7.47 5.56
CA LEU A 118 -3.91 6.48 6.39
C LEU A 118 -4.54 5.10 6.22
N GLN A 119 -3.73 4.08 5.95
CA GLN A 119 -4.19 2.69 5.91
C GLN A 119 -3.57 1.88 7.06
N LEU A 120 -4.36 1.05 7.76
CA LEU A 120 -3.77 0.02 8.62
C LEU A 120 -3.03 -0.99 7.73
N HIS A 121 -1.74 -1.20 8.00
CA HIS A 121 -0.84 -1.95 7.14
C HIS A 121 -0.87 -3.45 7.43
N CYS A 122 -1.78 -4.17 6.81
CA CYS A 122 -1.97 -5.61 6.97
C CYS A 122 -1.96 -6.02 8.45
N PRO A 123 -2.84 -5.47 9.27
CA PRO A 123 -2.88 -5.79 10.69
C PRO A 123 -3.23 -7.26 10.92
N PRO A 124 -2.86 -7.84 12.06
CA PRO A 124 -3.37 -9.16 12.47
C PRO A 124 -4.88 -9.23 12.36
N THR A 125 -5.42 -10.36 11.91
CA THR A 125 -6.87 -10.55 11.66
C THR A 125 -7.74 -10.13 12.85
N ASP A 126 -7.27 -10.32 14.08
CA ASP A 126 -8.00 -9.95 15.30
C ASP A 126 -8.28 -8.43 15.40
N VAL A 127 -7.48 -7.58 14.76
CA VAL A 127 -7.70 -6.11 14.74
C VAL A 127 -9.03 -5.77 14.10
N TYR A 128 -9.45 -6.49 13.07
CA TYR A 128 -10.73 -6.25 12.39
C TYR A 128 -11.96 -6.56 13.26
N TYR A 129 -11.76 -7.20 14.40
CA TYR A 129 -12.80 -7.48 15.40
C TYR A 129 -12.69 -6.61 16.65
N ARG A 130 -11.85 -5.58 16.60
CA ARG A 130 -11.63 -4.60 17.67
C ARG A 130 -12.09 -3.21 17.24
N PRO A 131 -13.34 -2.81 17.56
CA PRO A 131 -13.85 -1.48 17.19
C PRO A 131 -12.94 -0.34 17.65
N GLU A 132 -12.24 -0.51 18.78
CA GLU A 132 -11.38 0.51 19.38
C GLU A 132 -10.24 0.98 18.45
N ALA A 133 -9.74 0.09 17.58
CA ALA A 133 -8.73 0.47 16.59
C ALA A 133 -9.30 1.41 15.52
N PHE A 134 -10.56 1.20 15.11
CA PHE A 134 -11.25 2.05 14.14
C PHE A 134 -11.79 3.34 14.79
N ASP A 135 -12.20 3.29 16.05
CA ASP A 135 -12.55 4.47 16.85
C ASP A 135 -11.34 5.41 17.00
N ALA A 136 -10.15 4.84 17.20
CA ALA A 136 -8.91 5.63 17.24
C ALA A 136 -8.63 6.33 15.91
N LEU A 137 -8.85 5.66 14.76
CA LEU A 137 -8.71 6.30 13.44
C LEU A 137 -9.75 7.43 13.26
N ALA A 138 -10.99 7.21 13.70
CA ALA A 138 -12.03 8.24 13.66
C ALA A 138 -11.63 9.46 14.51
N THR A 139 -11.09 9.25 15.71
CA THR A 139 -10.56 10.31 16.57
C THR A 139 -9.45 11.11 15.88
N LEU A 140 -8.47 10.43 15.26
CA LEU A 140 -7.38 11.09 14.55
C LEU A 140 -7.87 11.93 13.36
N ARG A 141 -8.94 11.47 12.68
CA ARG A 141 -9.61 12.23 11.63
C ARG A 141 -10.34 13.44 12.18
N GLU A 142 -11.10 13.33 13.27
CA GLU A 142 -11.77 14.45 13.93
C GLU A 142 -10.79 15.52 14.41
N GLU A 143 -9.58 15.13 14.79
CA GLU A 143 -8.49 16.03 15.17
C GLU A 143 -7.79 16.70 13.96
N GLY A 144 -8.13 16.31 12.72
CA GLY A 144 -7.48 16.82 11.51
C GLY A 144 -6.04 16.35 11.32
N ARG A 145 -5.69 15.17 11.85
CA ARG A 145 -4.36 14.56 11.67
C ARG A 145 -4.30 13.67 10.43
N ILE A 146 -5.43 13.11 10.06
CA ILE A 146 -5.67 12.37 8.84
C ILE A 146 -6.98 12.86 8.24
N ASP A 147 -7.09 12.92 6.92
CA ASP A 147 -8.33 13.30 6.25
C ASP A 147 -9.21 12.07 6.02
N HIS A 148 -8.59 10.96 5.61
CA HIS A 148 -9.26 9.69 5.30
C HIS A 148 -8.53 8.52 5.93
N TYR A 149 -9.24 7.40 6.14
CA TYR A 149 -8.62 6.16 6.55
C TYR A 149 -9.20 4.93 5.86
N GLY A 150 -8.36 3.91 5.75
CA GLY A 150 -8.66 2.64 5.15
C GLY A 150 -7.81 1.52 5.71
N VAL A 151 -7.75 0.41 5.00
CA VAL A 151 -6.95 -0.75 5.37
C VAL A 151 -6.21 -1.33 4.16
N SER A 152 -5.01 -1.84 4.37
CA SER A 152 -4.35 -2.78 3.46
C SER A 152 -4.49 -4.17 4.05
N VAL A 153 -4.95 -5.14 3.27
CA VAL A 153 -5.29 -6.47 3.75
C VAL A 153 -4.50 -7.56 3.01
N GLU A 154 -4.27 -8.68 3.69
CA GLU A 154 -3.68 -9.88 3.09
C GLU A 154 -4.76 -10.82 2.58
N ARG A 155 -5.91 -10.87 3.26
CA ARG A 155 -7.02 -11.78 2.97
C ARG A 155 -8.28 -11.01 2.57
N VAL A 156 -9.04 -11.59 1.66
CA VAL A 156 -10.33 -11.03 1.21
C VAL A 156 -11.31 -10.90 2.37
N GLU A 157 -11.31 -11.85 3.30
CA GLU A 157 -12.17 -11.88 4.48
C GLU A 157 -11.90 -10.69 5.43
N GLU A 158 -10.66 -10.26 5.53
CA GLU A 158 -10.27 -9.07 6.29
C GLU A 158 -10.84 -7.80 5.66
N GLY A 159 -10.77 -7.70 4.33
CA GLY A 159 -11.41 -6.61 3.58
C GLY A 159 -12.94 -6.60 3.77
N LEU A 160 -13.59 -7.76 3.69
CA LEU A 160 -15.02 -7.89 3.94
C LEU A 160 -15.41 -7.46 5.35
N LYS A 161 -14.59 -7.78 6.35
CA LYS A 161 -14.83 -7.34 7.73
C LYS A 161 -14.57 -5.84 7.91
N ALA A 162 -13.50 -5.31 7.30
CA ALA A 162 -13.14 -3.91 7.41
C ALA A 162 -14.23 -2.97 6.86
N VAL A 163 -14.88 -3.32 5.74
CA VAL A 163 -15.93 -2.47 5.13
C VAL A 163 -17.25 -2.46 5.94
N GLU A 164 -17.34 -3.18 7.04
CA GLU A 164 -18.44 -3.03 8.00
C GLU A 164 -18.28 -1.78 8.89
N TYR A 165 -17.09 -1.21 8.99
CA TYR A 165 -16.82 0.03 9.72
C TYR A 165 -17.12 1.24 8.83
N PRO A 166 -18.07 2.11 9.19
CA PRO A 166 -18.56 3.18 8.29
C PRO A 166 -17.49 4.21 7.88
N GLY A 167 -16.41 4.30 8.64
CA GLY A 167 -15.32 5.25 8.34
C GLY A 167 -14.21 4.67 7.46
N VAL A 168 -14.26 3.38 7.10
CA VAL A 168 -13.31 2.77 6.17
C VAL A 168 -13.70 3.14 4.75
N GLU A 169 -12.90 4.02 4.12
CA GLU A 169 -13.18 4.60 2.81
C GLU A 169 -12.43 3.89 1.68
N THR A 170 -11.34 3.16 2.02
CA THR A 170 -10.55 2.40 1.04
C THR A 170 -10.12 1.05 1.58
N VAL A 171 -9.97 0.08 0.66
CA VAL A 171 -9.32 -1.19 0.95
C VAL A 171 -8.26 -1.46 -0.10
N GLN A 172 -7.02 -1.66 0.34
CA GLN A 172 -5.92 -2.05 -0.52
C GLN A 172 -5.69 -3.56 -0.41
N LEU A 173 -5.62 -4.25 -1.55
CA LEU A 173 -5.46 -5.70 -1.60
C LEU A 173 -4.72 -6.15 -2.86
N ILE A 174 -4.18 -7.37 -2.84
CA ILE A 174 -3.54 -7.97 -4.01
C ILE A 174 -4.61 -8.43 -5.00
N PHE A 175 -4.53 -7.92 -6.23
CA PHE A 175 -5.34 -8.39 -7.34
C PHE A 175 -4.53 -8.37 -8.65
N ASN A 176 -4.41 -9.51 -9.29
CA ASN A 176 -3.72 -9.70 -10.57
C ASN A 176 -4.18 -11.04 -11.20
N PRO A 177 -3.73 -11.42 -12.41
CA PRO A 177 -4.12 -12.68 -13.06
C PRO A 177 -3.94 -13.94 -12.18
N PHE A 178 -3.01 -13.94 -11.24
CA PHE A 178 -2.78 -15.09 -10.33
C PHE A 178 -3.60 -15.03 -9.04
N ARG A 179 -4.13 -13.88 -8.67
CA ARG A 179 -4.89 -13.63 -7.43
C ARG A 179 -6.27 -13.03 -7.74
N GLN A 180 -7.21 -13.87 -8.13
CA GLN A 180 -8.55 -13.47 -8.63
C GLN A 180 -9.66 -13.48 -7.55
N ARG A 181 -9.40 -14.03 -6.36
CA ARG A 181 -10.41 -14.20 -5.30
C ARG A 181 -11.18 -12.92 -4.93
N PRO A 182 -10.61 -11.69 -4.93
CA PRO A 182 -11.36 -10.47 -4.67
C PRO A 182 -12.55 -10.26 -5.59
N ARG A 183 -12.48 -10.76 -6.83
CA ARG A 183 -13.53 -10.67 -7.84
C ARG A 183 -14.80 -11.46 -7.49
N GLU A 184 -14.67 -12.52 -6.69
CA GLU A 184 -15.79 -13.42 -6.38
C GLU A 184 -16.85 -12.76 -5.50
N VAL A 185 -16.42 -12.06 -4.43
CA VAL A 185 -17.31 -11.43 -3.46
C VAL A 185 -16.94 -9.98 -3.16
N PHE A 186 -15.66 -9.69 -2.91
CA PHE A 186 -15.22 -8.43 -2.30
C PHE A 186 -15.57 -7.20 -3.15
N PHE A 187 -15.32 -7.23 -4.46
CA PHE A 187 -15.57 -6.07 -5.33
C PHE A 187 -17.04 -5.64 -5.32
N ARG A 188 -17.97 -6.59 -5.27
CA ARG A 188 -19.40 -6.28 -5.17
C ARG A 188 -19.73 -5.64 -3.82
N GLU A 189 -19.18 -6.14 -2.73
CA GLU A 189 -19.44 -5.62 -1.39
C GLU A 189 -18.80 -4.23 -1.18
N ALA A 190 -17.61 -4.00 -1.73
CA ALA A 190 -16.97 -2.69 -1.73
C ALA A 190 -17.78 -1.67 -2.55
N ALA A 191 -18.20 -2.04 -3.77
CA ALA A 191 -19.01 -1.18 -4.61
C ALA A 191 -20.37 -0.83 -3.99
N ALA A 192 -21.00 -1.78 -3.27
CA ALA A 192 -22.29 -1.53 -2.60
C ALA A 192 -22.18 -0.54 -1.42
N ARG A 193 -20.95 -0.23 -0.97
CA ARG A 193 -20.65 0.68 0.15
C ARG A 193 -19.84 1.89 -0.29
N ASP A 194 -19.64 2.07 -1.60
CA ASP A 194 -18.81 3.13 -2.18
C ASP A 194 -17.38 3.16 -1.61
N VAL A 195 -16.82 1.99 -1.26
CA VAL A 195 -15.44 1.86 -0.76
C VAL A 195 -14.47 1.79 -1.93
N GLY A 196 -13.44 2.64 -1.92
CA GLY A 196 -12.39 2.68 -2.91
C GLY A 196 -11.49 1.44 -2.86
N ILE A 197 -11.13 0.90 -4.03
CA ILE A 197 -10.25 -0.26 -4.13
C ILE A 197 -8.89 0.18 -4.65
N ILE A 198 -7.86 -0.08 -3.86
CA ILE A 198 -6.46 0.13 -4.24
C ILE A 198 -5.85 -1.24 -4.52
N VAL A 199 -5.44 -1.45 -5.75
CA VAL A 199 -4.79 -2.72 -6.15
C VAL A 199 -3.29 -2.61 -5.92
N ARG A 200 -2.74 -3.54 -5.12
CA ARG A 200 -1.29 -3.71 -4.96
C ARG A 200 -0.79 -4.97 -5.64
N VAL A 201 0.51 -5.02 -5.93
CA VAL A 201 1.18 -6.13 -6.65
C VAL A 201 0.50 -6.48 -7.99
N PRO A 202 0.05 -5.47 -8.79
CA PRO A 202 -0.69 -5.76 -10.04
C PRO A 202 0.17 -6.50 -11.08
N LEU A 203 1.51 -6.32 -11.02
CA LEU A 203 2.47 -6.95 -11.93
C LEU A 203 3.14 -8.19 -11.34
N ALA A 204 2.61 -8.76 -10.26
CA ALA A 204 3.14 -9.97 -9.60
C ALA A 204 4.67 -9.90 -9.39
N SER A 205 5.13 -8.82 -8.72
CA SER A 205 6.56 -8.54 -8.44
C SER A 205 7.43 -8.47 -9.70
N GLY A 206 6.84 -8.09 -10.83
CA GLY A 206 7.52 -7.89 -12.10
C GLY A 206 7.41 -9.07 -13.09
N VAL A 207 6.87 -10.23 -12.70
CA VAL A 207 6.72 -11.36 -13.61
C VAL A 207 5.85 -11.03 -14.82
N LEU A 208 4.76 -10.27 -14.60
CA LEU A 208 3.83 -9.88 -15.67
C LEU A 208 4.33 -8.74 -16.57
N THR A 209 5.58 -8.32 -16.42
CA THR A 209 6.17 -7.28 -17.27
C THR A 209 6.87 -7.83 -18.52
N GLY A 210 7.08 -9.16 -18.60
CA GLY A 210 7.92 -9.79 -19.62
C GLY A 210 9.43 -9.49 -19.47
N ALA A 211 9.85 -8.73 -18.45
CA ALA A 211 11.25 -8.35 -18.24
C ALA A 211 12.07 -9.38 -17.45
N LEU A 212 11.41 -10.37 -16.84
CA LEU A 212 12.07 -11.41 -16.02
C LEU A 212 12.22 -12.71 -16.82
N SER A 213 13.29 -13.45 -16.55
CA SER A 213 13.60 -14.74 -17.15
C SER A 213 14.05 -15.75 -16.09
N ARG A 214 14.21 -17.03 -16.46
CA ARG A 214 14.73 -18.06 -15.56
C ARG A 214 16.15 -17.76 -15.05
N ASP A 215 16.92 -16.99 -15.82
CA ASP A 215 18.29 -16.61 -15.47
C ASP A 215 18.36 -15.28 -14.68
N THR A 216 17.20 -14.67 -14.34
CA THR A 216 17.17 -13.45 -13.57
C THR A 216 17.58 -13.72 -12.12
N GLU A 217 18.64 -13.06 -11.66
CA GLU A 217 19.10 -13.08 -10.28
C GLU A 217 18.59 -11.87 -9.52
N PHE A 218 18.24 -12.08 -8.26
CA PHE A 218 17.80 -11.02 -7.34
C PHE A 218 18.81 -10.85 -6.22
N PRO A 219 19.19 -9.61 -5.84
CA PRO A 219 20.06 -9.34 -4.71
C PRO A 219 19.55 -9.99 -3.40
N GLU A 220 20.44 -10.23 -2.44
CA GLU A 220 20.09 -10.81 -1.14
C GLU A 220 19.07 -9.98 -0.37
N ASN A 221 19.13 -8.63 -0.50
CA ASN A 221 18.22 -7.68 0.12
C ASN A 221 16.97 -7.37 -0.73
N ASP A 222 16.66 -8.20 -1.74
CA ASP A 222 15.45 -8.12 -2.55
C ASP A 222 14.44 -9.17 -2.06
N HIS A 223 13.19 -8.76 -1.81
CA HIS A 223 12.16 -9.68 -1.32
C HIS A 223 11.90 -10.84 -2.28
N ARG A 224 12.15 -10.65 -3.57
CA ARG A 224 12.06 -11.73 -4.57
C ARG A 224 13.10 -12.82 -4.39
N ASN A 225 14.10 -12.59 -3.52
CA ASN A 225 15.06 -13.57 -3.07
C ASN A 225 14.68 -14.13 -1.68
N PHE A 226 14.51 -13.28 -0.66
CA PHE A 226 14.38 -13.71 0.73
C PHE A 226 12.95 -14.07 1.18
N ASN A 227 11.90 -13.70 0.42
CA ASN A 227 10.50 -13.92 0.82
C ASN A 227 9.71 -14.84 -0.13
N ARG A 228 10.35 -15.76 -0.79
CA ARG A 228 9.67 -16.63 -1.79
C ARG A 228 8.62 -17.56 -1.20
N GLY A 229 8.81 -17.99 0.03
CA GLY A 229 7.88 -18.83 0.80
C GLY A 229 7.09 -18.08 1.85
N GLY A 230 7.22 -16.75 1.94
CA GLY A 230 6.55 -15.94 2.98
C GLY A 230 7.33 -15.91 4.30
N GLU A 231 8.66 -15.94 4.23
CA GLU A 231 9.55 -16.01 5.39
C GLU A 231 9.51 -14.74 6.24
N ALA A 232 9.28 -13.59 5.62
CA ALA A 232 9.27 -12.29 6.30
C ALA A 232 7.88 -11.64 6.35
N PHE A 233 7.05 -11.83 5.32
CA PHE A 233 5.69 -11.29 5.23
C PHE A 233 4.84 -12.14 4.26
N ASP A 234 3.56 -11.81 4.04
CA ASP A 234 2.64 -12.64 3.24
C ASP A 234 3.26 -13.08 1.91
N VAL A 235 3.17 -14.38 1.63
CA VAL A 235 3.72 -15.01 0.42
C VAL A 235 3.18 -14.37 -0.86
N GLY A 236 1.98 -13.80 -0.83
CA GLY A 236 1.35 -13.13 -1.97
C GLY A 236 2.07 -11.85 -2.41
N GLU A 237 2.89 -11.26 -1.55
CA GLU A 237 3.72 -10.09 -1.89
C GLU A 237 4.81 -10.45 -2.91
N THR A 238 5.24 -11.72 -2.93
CA THR A 238 6.29 -12.21 -3.82
C THR A 238 5.68 -13.11 -4.89
N PHE A 239 5.74 -12.67 -6.15
CA PHE A 239 5.19 -13.38 -7.32
C PHE A 239 3.72 -13.81 -7.16
N ALA A 240 2.94 -13.06 -6.37
CA ALA A 240 1.56 -13.39 -6.01
C ALA A 240 1.40 -14.75 -5.29
N GLY A 241 2.46 -15.28 -4.68
CA GLY A 241 2.49 -16.60 -4.03
C GLY A 241 2.62 -17.79 -5.00
N VAL A 242 2.95 -17.54 -6.27
CA VAL A 242 3.18 -18.57 -7.28
C VAL A 242 4.68 -18.88 -7.34
N PRO A 243 5.09 -20.17 -7.43
CA PRO A 243 6.50 -20.51 -7.65
C PRO A 243 7.05 -19.82 -8.91
N TYR A 244 8.25 -19.25 -8.82
CA TYR A 244 8.80 -18.34 -9.83
C TYR A 244 8.76 -18.89 -11.27
N GLU A 245 9.22 -20.13 -11.47
CA GLU A 245 9.22 -20.75 -12.80
C GLU A 245 7.80 -20.93 -13.36
N GLN A 246 6.85 -21.32 -12.50
CA GLN A 246 5.45 -21.45 -12.91
C GLN A 246 4.81 -20.09 -13.22
N ALA A 247 5.21 -19.05 -12.49
CA ALA A 247 4.75 -17.71 -12.74
C ALA A 247 5.25 -17.15 -14.08
N LEU A 248 6.50 -17.48 -14.46
CA LEU A 248 7.06 -17.17 -15.80
C LEU A 248 6.29 -17.90 -16.91
N ASP A 249 6.09 -19.21 -16.79
CA ASP A 249 5.34 -19.99 -17.78
C ASP A 249 3.89 -19.48 -17.94
N ALA A 250 3.28 -19.04 -16.86
CA ALA A 250 1.93 -18.48 -16.90
C ALA A 250 1.90 -17.06 -17.48
N ALA A 251 2.96 -16.26 -17.26
CA ALA A 251 3.06 -14.92 -17.86
C ALA A 251 3.21 -15.03 -19.39
N ASP A 252 4.03 -15.96 -19.90
CA ASP A 252 4.19 -16.22 -21.34
C ASP A 252 2.84 -16.62 -22.00
N ALA A 253 1.91 -17.18 -21.24
CA ALA A 253 0.59 -17.58 -21.76
C ALA A 253 -0.43 -16.41 -21.78
N VAL A 254 -0.12 -15.28 -21.16
CA VAL A 254 -1.00 -14.09 -21.07
C VAL A 254 -0.63 -13.06 -22.15
N GLU A 255 0.58 -13.12 -22.72
CA GLU A 255 0.99 -12.32 -23.90
C GLU A 255 0.26 -12.79 -25.16
#